data_f3cc2fbe3b83191dd0a0c376eae448ee
#
_entry.id   f3cc2fbe3b83191dd0a0c376eae448ee
#
_cell.length_a   1.000
_cell.length_b   1.000
_cell.length_c   1.000
_cell.angle_alpha   90.00
_cell.angle_beta   90.00
_cell.angle_gamma   90.00
#
_symmetry.space_group_name_H-M   'P 1'
#
loop_
_entity.id
_entity.type
_entity.pdbx_description
1 polymer ?
#
loop_
_entity_poly.entity_id
_entity_poly.type
_entity_poly.pdbx_seq_one_letter_code
_entity_poly.pdbx_strand_id
1 'polypeptide(L)'
;FSLAYYVLMNPNCPLADRKALHLADLKGQSVVSSGAFDSFLSACQGPSLEELAQVGVDCSKITPSFEGALIMITMGTAMSIVPCLDDAVIPGITKVPLLDYPPVTVEIAAMRHTPRLEVQSFIEIAKRKYSRSFPEQSQMDGILL
;
A
#
# COMPACT_ATOMS: atom_id res chain seq x y z
N PHE A 1 6.42 -5.85 -9.78
CA PHE A 1 5.33 -4.87 -9.89
C PHE A 1 5.41 -3.86 -8.75
N SER A 2 4.77 -2.70 -8.93
CA SER A 2 4.81 -1.63 -7.95
C SER A 2 3.45 -1.42 -7.31
N LEU A 3 3.46 -1.07 -6.03
CA LEU A 3 2.28 -0.68 -5.25
C LEU A 3 2.40 0.80 -4.92
N ALA A 4 1.44 1.62 -5.32
CA ALA A 4 1.38 3.00 -4.90
C ALA A 4 0.72 3.12 -3.52
N TYR A 5 1.03 4.17 -2.77
CA TYR A 5 0.35 4.46 -1.51
C TYR A 5 -1.01 5.10 -1.76
N TYR A 6 -2.01 4.62 -1.05
CA TYR A 6 -3.38 5.14 -1.06
C TYR A 6 -3.90 5.38 0.35
N VAL A 7 -4.70 6.42 0.48
CA VAL A 7 -5.54 6.63 1.65
C VAL A 7 -6.89 5.97 1.40
N LEU A 8 -7.23 5.01 2.23
CA LEU A 8 -8.54 4.34 2.24
C LEU A 8 -9.48 5.10 3.15
N MET A 9 -10.66 5.43 2.67
CA MET A 9 -11.65 6.20 3.42
C MET A 9 -13.09 5.86 3.04
N ASN A 10 -14.01 6.27 3.90
CA ASN A 10 -15.44 6.19 3.58
C ASN A 10 -15.76 7.10 2.37
N PRO A 11 -16.61 6.67 1.42
CA PRO A 11 -16.99 7.48 0.27
C PRO A 11 -17.59 8.84 0.60
N ASN A 12 -18.21 8.99 1.78
CA ASN A 12 -18.79 10.25 2.24
C ASN A 12 -17.75 11.21 2.89
N CYS A 13 -16.49 10.81 2.95
CA CYS A 13 -15.44 11.68 3.45
C CYS A 13 -15.20 12.86 2.49
N PRO A 14 -15.04 14.09 2.98
CA PRO A 14 -14.76 15.27 2.14
C PRO A 14 -13.50 15.15 1.27
N LEU A 15 -12.57 14.29 1.64
CA LEU A 15 -11.35 14.02 0.87
C LEU A 15 -11.53 12.96 -0.23
N ALA A 16 -12.66 12.25 -0.24
CA ALA A 16 -12.90 11.15 -1.18
C ALA A 16 -12.99 11.58 -2.65
N ASP A 17 -13.38 12.84 -2.91
CA ASP A 17 -13.49 13.39 -4.26
C ASP A 17 -12.16 13.98 -4.79
N ARG A 18 -11.10 13.96 -3.98
CA ARG A 18 -9.79 14.45 -4.39
C ARG A 18 -9.14 13.47 -5.38
N LYS A 19 -8.44 14.00 -6.37
CA LYS A 19 -7.67 13.18 -7.33
C LYS A 19 -6.39 12.61 -6.73
N ALA A 20 -5.83 13.30 -5.76
CA ALA A 20 -4.63 12.90 -5.03
C ALA A 20 -4.57 13.66 -3.70
N LEU A 21 -3.82 13.14 -2.74
CA LEU A 21 -3.59 13.72 -1.44
C LEU A 21 -2.09 13.82 -1.14
N HIS A 22 -1.76 14.80 -0.33
CA HIS A 22 -0.50 14.92 0.38
C HIS A 22 -0.72 14.62 1.86
N LEU A 23 0.35 14.26 2.56
CA LEU A 23 0.29 13.96 3.99
C LEU A 23 -0.32 15.11 4.80
N ALA A 24 -0.02 16.35 4.41
CA ALA A 24 -0.55 17.55 5.03
C ALA A 24 -2.08 17.69 4.91
N ASP A 25 -2.70 17.11 3.89
CA ASP A 25 -4.15 17.13 3.69
C ASP A 25 -4.88 16.28 4.74
N LEU A 26 -4.18 15.37 5.41
CA LEU A 26 -4.71 14.48 6.45
C LEU A 26 -4.76 15.14 7.83
N LYS A 27 -4.33 16.39 7.97
CA LYS A 27 -4.36 17.10 9.24
C LYS A 27 -5.75 17.09 9.87
N GLY A 28 -5.82 16.70 11.13
CA GLY A 28 -7.09 16.61 11.89
C GLY A 28 -7.92 15.36 11.58
N GLN A 29 -7.45 14.47 10.71
CA GLN A 29 -8.08 13.18 10.45
C GLN A 29 -7.59 12.13 11.43
N SER A 30 -8.39 11.07 11.63
CA SER A 30 -7.95 9.89 12.38
C SER A 30 -7.51 8.81 11.41
N VAL A 31 -6.31 8.27 11.61
CA VAL A 31 -5.78 7.12 10.88
C VAL A 31 -5.75 5.92 11.83
N VAL A 32 -6.35 4.82 11.39
CA VAL A 32 -6.29 3.55 12.12
C VAL A 32 -5.06 2.76 11.71
N SER A 33 -4.37 2.25 12.70
CA SER A 33 -3.19 1.42 12.61
C SER A 33 -3.52 -0.03 12.98
N SER A 34 -2.87 -0.99 12.34
CA SER A 34 -2.84 -2.38 12.81
C SER A 34 -1.38 -2.80 12.96
N GLY A 35 -1.00 -3.33 14.11
CA GLY A 35 0.40 -3.52 14.47
C GLY A 35 1.23 -4.36 13.48
N ALA A 36 0.63 -5.38 12.84
CA ALA A 36 1.27 -6.13 11.77
C ALA A 36 1.47 -5.29 10.50
N PHE A 37 0.55 -4.36 10.24
CA PHE A 37 0.57 -3.51 9.07
C PHE A 37 1.57 -2.35 9.23
N ASP A 38 1.72 -1.82 10.43
CA ASP A 38 2.70 -0.77 10.74
C ASP A 38 4.13 -1.25 10.52
N SER A 39 4.42 -2.50 10.91
CA SER A 39 5.71 -3.12 10.64
C SER A 39 5.96 -3.28 9.14
N PHE A 40 4.93 -3.59 8.36
CA PHE A 40 5.02 -3.68 6.90
C PHE A 40 5.21 -2.29 6.27
N LEU A 41 4.45 -1.27 6.69
CA LEU A 41 4.61 0.10 6.19
C LEU A 41 6.02 0.63 6.49
N SER A 42 6.53 0.40 7.67
CA SER A 42 7.91 0.78 8.05
C SER A 42 8.95 0.11 7.16
N ALA A 43 8.79 -1.20 6.88
CA ALA A 43 9.68 -1.92 5.97
C ALA A 43 9.60 -1.41 4.52
N CYS A 44 8.45 -0.87 4.12
CA CYS A 44 8.20 -0.33 2.78
C CYS A 44 8.50 1.18 2.65
N GLN A 45 9.11 1.81 3.64
CA GLN A 45 9.38 3.25 3.66
C GLN A 45 8.11 4.12 3.53
N GLY A 46 7.00 3.64 4.06
CA GLY A 46 5.76 4.39 4.16
C GLY A 46 5.75 5.37 5.32
N PRO A 47 4.64 6.11 5.51
CA PRO A 47 4.54 7.09 6.59
C PRO A 47 4.68 6.41 7.96
N SER A 48 5.56 6.95 8.78
CA SER A 48 5.68 6.54 10.18
C SER A 48 4.58 7.19 11.03
N LEU A 49 4.26 6.58 12.17
CA LEU A 49 3.31 7.17 13.13
C LEU A 49 3.80 8.55 13.63
N GLU A 50 5.12 8.73 13.71
CA GLU A 50 5.71 10.01 14.13
C GLU A 50 5.49 11.10 13.07
N GLU A 51 5.72 10.81 11.79
CA GLU A 51 5.44 11.75 10.69
C GLU A 51 3.95 12.12 10.63
N LEU A 52 3.05 11.14 10.79
CA LEU A 52 1.61 11.39 10.86
C LEU A 52 1.26 12.30 12.02
N ALA A 53 1.80 12.05 13.21
CA ALA A 53 1.56 12.88 14.39
C ALA A 53 2.10 14.32 14.22
N GLN A 54 3.26 14.49 13.57
CA GLN A 54 3.85 15.81 13.29
C GLN A 54 2.96 16.68 12.39
N VAL A 55 2.24 16.09 11.45
CA VAL A 55 1.28 16.82 10.59
C VAL A 55 -0.09 16.98 11.23
N GLY A 56 -0.28 16.47 12.45
CA GLY A 56 -1.53 16.62 13.22
C GLY A 56 -2.59 15.58 12.89
N VAL A 57 -2.18 14.38 12.49
CA VAL A 57 -3.05 13.21 12.33
C VAL A 57 -3.23 12.51 13.69
N ASP A 58 -4.47 12.13 14.00
CA ASP A 58 -4.75 11.30 15.18
C ASP A 58 -4.49 9.82 14.87
N CYS A 59 -3.44 9.29 15.47
CA CYS A 59 -3.03 7.88 15.34
C CYS A 59 -3.41 7.04 16.58
N SER A 60 -4.33 7.51 17.41
CA SER A 60 -4.74 6.80 18.64
C SER A 60 -5.56 5.53 18.39
N LYS A 61 -6.12 5.37 17.20
CA LYS A 61 -6.96 4.23 16.85
C LYS A 61 -6.10 3.05 16.42
N ILE A 62 -6.16 1.97 17.20
CA ILE A 62 -5.41 0.74 16.95
C ILE A 62 -6.40 -0.42 16.87
N THR A 63 -6.19 -1.32 15.92
CA THR A 63 -6.95 -2.56 15.78
C THR A 63 -6.00 -3.75 15.62
N PRO A 64 -6.34 -4.94 16.12
CA PRO A 64 -5.48 -6.10 15.97
C PRO A 64 -5.47 -6.68 14.55
N SER A 65 -6.41 -6.30 13.69
CA SER A 65 -6.55 -6.88 12.35
C SER A 65 -6.89 -5.86 11.28
N PHE A 66 -6.58 -6.20 10.05
CA PHE A 66 -6.94 -5.41 8.87
C PHE A 66 -8.47 -5.33 8.69
N GLU A 67 -9.20 -6.41 8.98
CA GLU A 67 -10.67 -6.43 8.93
C GLU A 67 -11.28 -5.42 9.90
N GLY A 68 -10.72 -5.31 11.11
CA GLY A 68 -11.11 -4.28 12.08
C GLY A 68 -10.89 -2.87 11.54
N ALA A 69 -9.77 -2.64 10.85
CA ALA A 69 -9.52 -1.37 10.18
C ALA A 69 -10.55 -1.08 9.08
N LEU A 70 -10.88 -2.08 8.24
CA LEU A 70 -11.90 -1.93 7.18
C LEU A 70 -13.27 -1.56 7.76
N ILE A 71 -13.67 -2.14 8.90
CA ILE A 71 -14.91 -1.77 9.58
C ILE A 71 -14.88 -0.31 10.00
N MET A 72 -13.80 0.16 10.62
CA MET A 72 -13.67 1.55 11.07
C MET A 72 -13.70 2.53 9.88
N ILE A 73 -13.06 2.17 8.76
CA ILE A 73 -13.07 2.97 7.53
C ILE A 73 -14.50 3.03 6.96
N THR A 74 -15.16 1.89 6.83
CA THR A 74 -16.54 1.82 6.30
C THR A 74 -17.52 2.62 7.16
N MET A 75 -17.34 2.62 8.47
CA MET A 75 -18.13 3.43 9.40
C MET A 75 -17.77 4.92 9.35
N GLY A 76 -16.73 5.33 8.63
CA GLY A 76 -16.27 6.72 8.55
C GLY A 76 -15.61 7.24 9.83
N THR A 77 -15.19 6.37 10.74
CA THR A 77 -14.56 6.75 12.00
C THR A 77 -13.05 6.91 11.92
N ALA A 78 -12.43 6.36 10.88
CA ALA A 78 -11.00 6.48 10.62
C ALA A 78 -10.70 6.28 9.13
N MET A 79 -9.48 6.61 8.73
CA MET A 79 -8.85 6.29 7.43
C MET A 79 -7.73 5.28 7.64
N SER A 80 -7.20 4.70 6.58
CA SER A 80 -5.96 3.92 6.63
C SER A 80 -5.08 4.25 5.44
N ILE A 81 -3.77 4.16 5.59
CA ILE A 81 -2.81 4.37 4.51
C ILE A 81 -2.21 3.02 4.15
N VAL A 82 -2.35 2.62 2.90
CA VAL A 82 -1.92 1.29 2.45
C VAL A 82 -1.24 1.36 1.09
N PRO A 83 -0.18 0.56 0.84
CA PRO A 83 0.29 0.31 -0.51
C PRO A 83 -0.63 -0.71 -1.17
N CYS A 84 -1.16 -0.38 -2.34
CA CYS A 84 -2.00 -1.31 -3.09
C CYS A 84 -1.87 -1.09 -4.61
N LEU A 85 -2.44 -2.02 -5.38
CA LEU A 85 -2.51 -1.91 -6.83
C LEU A 85 -3.51 -0.82 -7.24
N ASP A 86 -3.23 -0.15 -8.37
CA ASP A 86 -4.09 0.90 -8.91
C ASP A 86 -5.49 0.40 -9.28
N ASP A 87 -5.59 -0.84 -9.73
CA ASP A 87 -6.83 -1.49 -10.13
C ASP A 87 -7.54 -2.23 -8.97
N ALA A 88 -6.96 -2.25 -7.77
CA ALA A 88 -7.59 -2.88 -6.62
C ALA A 88 -8.86 -2.11 -6.21
N VAL A 89 -9.96 -2.82 -6.11
CA VAL A 89 -11.27 -2.28 -5.68
C VAL A 89 -11.67 -2.91 -4.36
N ILE A 90 -11.99 -2.08 -3.37
CA ILE A 90 -12.52 -2.51 -2.08
C ILE A 90 -13.96 -2.02 -1.98
N PRO A 91 -14.96 -2.91 -1.99
CA PRO A 91 -16.36 -2.50 -1.95
C PRO A 91 -16.68 -1.61 -0.74
N GLY A 92 -17.37 -0.49 -0.98
CA GLY A 92 -17.76 0.44 0.08
C GLY A 92 -16.65 1.35 0.60
N ILE A 93 -15.46 1.32 0.00
CA ILE A 93 -14.31 2.15 0.39
C ILE A 93 -13.80 2.89 -0.84
N THR A 94 -13.53 4.17 -0.68
CA THR A 94 -12.82 4.99 -1.68
C THR A 94 -11.33 4.99 -1.36
N LYS A 95 -10.52 4.89 -2.40
CA LYS A 95 -9.06 5.04 -2.30
C LYS A 95 -8.60 6.26 -3.09
N VAL A 96 -7.76 7.08 -2.47
CA VAL A 96 -7.18 8.27 -3.09
C VAL A 96 -5.65 8.17 -2.99
N PRO A 97 -4.90 8.35 -4.09
CA PRO A 97 -3.46 8.24 -4.07
C PRO A 97 -2.80 9.25 -3.13
N LEU A 98 -1.79 8.81 -2.38
CA LEU A 98 -0.94 9.64 -1.52
C LEU A 98 0.40 9.83 -2.23
N LEU A 99 0.75 11.08 -2.54
CA LEU A 99 1.87 11.39 -3.45
C LEU A 99 3.23 11.52 -2.76
N ASP A 100 3.28 11.66 -1.43
CA ASP A 100 4.54 11.97 -0.72
C ASP A 100 5.51 10.79 -0.63
N TYR A 101 5.05 9.58 -0.96
CA TYR A 101 5.85 8.37 -0.80
C TYR A 101 6.06 7.67 -2.15
N PRO A 102 7.28 7.18 -2.42
CA PRO A 102 7.57 6.43 -3.64
C PRO A 102 6.81 5.10 -3.64
N PRO A 103 6.47 4.58 -4.82
CA PRO A 103 5.84 3.26 -4.92
C PRO A 103 6.74 2.15 -4.34
N VAL A 104 6.11 1.17 -3.71
CA VAL A 104 6.77 -0.02 -3.19
C VAL A 104 6.96 -1.02 -4.32
N THR A 105 8.20 -1.43 -4.60
CA THR A 105 8.48 -2.50 -5.55
C THR A 105 8.33 -3.86 -4.89
N VAL A 106 7.49 -4.71 -5.46
CA VAL A 106 7.32 -6.10 -5.04
C VAL A 106 7.99 -7.01 -6.05
N GLU A 107 8.93 -7.82 -5.59
CA GLU A 107 9.70 -8.74 -6.41
C GLU A 107 9.40 -10.20 -6.02
N ILE A 108 9.44 -11.08 -7.01
CA ILE A 108 9.35 -12.52 -6.79
C ILE A 108 10.76 -13.09 -7.01
N ALA A 109 11.37 -13.55 -5.94
CA ALA A 109 12.66 -14.22 -6.00
C ALA A 109 12.48 -15.75 -6.02
N ALA A 110 13.18 -16.42 -6.92
CA ALA A 110 13.23 -17.88 -6.97
C ALA A 110 14.69 -18.33 -7.18
N MET A 111 15.00 -19.52 -6.66
CA MET A 111 16.33 -20.10 -6.89
C MET A 111 16.52 -20.38 -8.38
N ARG A 112 17.67 -19.98 -8.93
CA ARG A 112 17.99 -20.04 -10.37
C ARG A 112 17.80 -21.43 -11.00
N HIS A 113 17.92 -22.50 -10.24
CA HIS A 113 17.81 -23.89 -10.70
C HIS A 113 16.71 -24.66 -9.96
N THR A 114 15.56 -24.04 -9.72
CA THR A 114 14.42 -24.75 -9.14
C THR A 114 13.82 -25.70 -10.19
N PRO A 115 13.94 -27.03 -10.02
CA PRO A 115 13.40 -28.00 -11.00
C PRO A 115 11.88 -28.16 -10.92
N ARG A 116 11.21 -27.47 -10.00
CA ARG A 116 9.77 -27.62 -9.75
C ARG A 116 8.96 -26.86 -10.80
N LEU A 117 8.21 -27.59 -11.60
CA LEU A 117 7.34 -27.04 -12.64
C LEU A 117 6.30 -26.06 -12.08
N GLU A 118 5.82 -26.31 -10.88
CA GLU A 118 4.84 -25.46 -10.18
C GLU A 118 5.40 -24.05 -9.92
N VAL A 119 6.67 -23.94 -9.54
CA VAL A 119 7.34 -22.65 -9.30
C VAL A 119 7.51 -21.90 -10.60
N GLN A 120 7.91 -22.59 -11.67
CA GLN A 120 8.06 -22.00 -13.00
C GLN A 120 6.71 -21.49 -13.53
N SER A 121 5.67 -22.32 -13.42
CA SER A 121 4.31 -21.95 -13.84
C SER A 121 3.78 -20.76 -13.03
N PHE A 122 4.04 -20.72 -11.73
CA PHE A 122 3.67 -19.58 -10.89
C PHE A 122 4.35 -18.29 -11.35
N ILE A 123 5.67 -18.34 -11.62
CA ILE A 123 6.44 -17.17 -12.09
C ILE A 123 5.90 -16.69 -13.43
N GLU A 124 5.60 -17.60 -14.37
CA GLU A 124 5.04 -17.24 -15.67
C GLU A 124 3.65 -16.60 -15.56
N ILE A 125 2.79 -17.15 -14.70
CA ILE A 125 1.46 -16.58 -14.45
C ILE A 125 1.60 -15.18 -13.82
N ALA A 126 2.47 -15.03 -12.83
CA ALA A 126 2.72 -13.75 -12.18
C ALA A 126 3.28 -12.72 -13.18
N LYS A 127 4.27 -13.08 -14.01
CA LYS A 127 4.77 -12.22 -15.06
C LYS A 127 3.66 -11.79 -16.02
N ARG A 128 2.85 -12.71 -16.50
CA ARG A 128 1.75 -12.41 -17.43
C ARG A 128 0.70 -11.49 -16.81
N LYS A 129 0.35 -11.71 -15.54
CA LYS A 129 -0.66 -10.92 -14.83
C LYS A 129 -0.19 -9.50 -14.51
N TYR A 130 1.07 -9.36 -14.13
CA TYR A 130 1.64 -8.11 -13.64
C TYR A 130 2.62 -7.43 -14.61
N SER A 131 2.83 -7.99 -15.83
CA SER A 131 3.76 -7.45 -16.82
C SER A 131 3.47 -6.02 -17.26
N ARG A 132 2.24 -5.55 -17.12
CA ARG A 132 1.87 -4.15 -17.39
C ARG A 132 2.39 -3.15 -16.37
N SER A 133 2.90 -3.62 -15.23
CA SER A 133 3.41 -2.81 -14.12
C SER A 133 4.93 -2.89 -13.99
N PHE A 134 5.63 -3.57 -14.90
CA PHE A 134 7.10 -3.56 -14.92
C PHE A 134 7.58 -2.40 -15.80
N PRO A 135 8.31 -1.42 -15.27
CA PRO A 135 9.16 -0.59 -16.11
C PRO A 135 10.15 -1.52 -16.83
N GLU A 136 10.36 -1.32 -18.14
CA GLU A 136 11.37 -2.04 -18.88
C GLU A 136 12.68 -2.05 -18.11
N GLN A 137 13.19 -3.25 -17.81
CA GLN A 137 14.48 -3.43 -17.15
C GLN A 137 15.57 -2.84 -18.04
N SER A 138 15.96 -1.60 -17.77
CA SER A 138 17.30 -1.16 -18.13
C SER A 138 18.27 -1.85 -17.18
N GLN A 139 18.94 -2.88 -17.71
CA GLN A 139 20.28 -3.35 -17.33
C GLN A 139 20.58 -3.36 -15.80
N MET A 140 20.29 -4.48 -15.17
CA MET A 140 21.11 -4.95 -14.05
C MET A 140 22.00 -6.12 -14.52
N ASP A 141 22.88 -5.86 -15.46
CA ASP A 141 24.14 -6.59 -15.61
C ASP A 141 25.07 -6.07 -14.51
N GLY A 142 25.38 -6.92 -13.56
CA GLY A 142 26.49 -6.69 -12.65
C GLY A 142 26.17 -6.61 -11.16
N ILE A 143 25.71 -7.71 -10.55
CA ILE A 143 26.16 -8.08 -9.21
C ILE A 143 26.42 -9.59 -9.24
N LEU A 144 27.66 -9.93 -9.56
CA LEU A 144 28.32 -11.17 -9.18
C LEU A 144 28.73 -11.04 -7.73
N LEU A 145 28.21 -11.85 -6.83
CA LEU A 145 28.91 -12.47 -5.71
C LEU A 145 28.30 -13.85 -5.45
#